data_4d6411e120a6839144640574d6c19831
#
_entry.id   4d6411e120a6839144640574d6c19831
#
_cell.length_a   1.000
_cell.length_b   1.000
_cell.length_c   1.000
_cell.angle_alpha   90.00
_cell.angle_beta   90.00
_cell.angle_gamma   90.00
#
_symmetry.space_group_name_H-M   'P 1'
#
loop_
_entity.id
_entity.type
_entity.pdbx_description
1 polymer ?
#
loop_
_entity_poly.entity_id
_entity_poly.type
_entity_poly.pdbx_seq_one_letter_code
_entity_poly.pdbx_strand_id
1 'polypeptide(L)'
;MEIHYSKHHSSYVKNVNEALANEKLSYSSEKDLFQNTSKISAKIRNNAGGAWNHNFFWKIMKPSAQAPSGKVADAINSAFGSVEKFKEEFTQAGMSRFGSGWAWLVKDNGKLKIGSTPNQDNPLMDVSELKGTPLLALDVWEHAYYLKYQNKRNEYIANWWNVVNWDEVAKAL
;
A
#
# COMPACT_ATOMS: atom_id res chain seq x y z
N MET A 1 -10.20 3.77 -12.28
CA MET A 1 -10.55 3.92 -10.83
C MET A 1 -11.87 3.23 -10.52
N GLU A 2 -12.95 3.44 -11.29
CA GLU A 2 -14.28 2.86 -10.99
C GLU A 2 -14.25 1.34 -10.82
N ILE A 3 -13.75 0.59 -11.80
CA ILE A 3 -13.63 -0.88 -11.72
C ILE A 3 -12.75 -1.30 -10.53
N HIS A 4 -11.66 -0.60 -10.31
CA HIS A 4 -10.72 -0.90 -9.23
C HIS A 4 -11.40 -0.76 -7.86
N TYR A 5 -12.19 0.29 -7.64
CA TYR A 5 -12.96 0.50 -6.41
C TYR A 5 -14.19 -0.40 -6.33
N SER A 6 -15.07 -0.36 -7.36
CA SER A 6 -16.38 -0.98 -7.30
C SER A 6 -16.38 -2.51 -7.51
N LYS A 7 -15.31 -3.07 -8.06
CA LYS A 7 -15.18 -4.51 -8.32
C LYS A 7 -14.07 -5.13 -7.48
N HIS A 8 -12.81 -4.74 -7.67
CA HIS A 8 -11.69 -5.37 -6.94
C HIS A 8 -11.80 -5.12 -5.43
N HIS A 9 -11.84 -3.86 -4.99
CA HIS A 9 -11.91 -3.53 -3.56
C HIS A 9 -13.18 -4.09 -2.91
N SER A 10 -14.35 -3.89 -3.51
CA SER A 10 -15.61 -4.41 -2.95
C SER A 10 -15.63 -5.95 -2.83
N SER A 11 -14.99 -6.66 -3.76
CA SER A 11 -14.85 -8.11 -3.68
C SER A 11 -13.98 -8.54 -2.51
N TYR A 12 -12.86 -7.85 -2.23
CA TYR A 12 -12.04 -8.15 -1.05
C TYR A 12 -12.82 -7.97 0.24
N VAL A 13 -13.57 -6.87 0.37
CA VAL A 13 -14.41 -6.61 1.56
C VAL A 13 -15.47 -7.69 1.75
N LYS A 14 -16.19 -8.05 0.69
CA LYS A 14 -17.18 -9.12 0.74
C LYS A 14 -16.54 -10.44 1.15
N ASN A 15 -15.48 -10.83 0.46
CA ASN A 15 -14.83 -12.13 0.65
C ASN A 15 -14.21 -12.30 2.03
N VAL A 16 -13.61 -11.25 2.64
CA VAL A 16 -13.07 -11.34 4.00
C VAL A 16 -14.19 -11.53 5.02
N ASN A 17 -15.31 -10.81 4.89
CA ASN A 17 -16.44 -10.95 5.79
C ASN A 17 -17.04 -12.36 5.73
N GLU A 18 -17.23 -12.90 4.53
CA GLU A 18 -17.71 -14.27 4.33
C GLU A 18 -16.72 -15.32 4.89
N ALA A 19 -15.41 -15.12 4.67
CA ALA A 19 -14.41 -16.05 5.14
C ALA A 19 -14.32 -16.07 6.68
N LEU A 20 -14.32 -14.90 7.32
CA LEU A 20 -14.34 -14.78 8.79
C LEU A 20 -15.58 -15.46 9.40
N ALA A 21 -16.76 -15.25 8.81
CA ALA A 21 -18.00 -15.89 9.27
C ALA A 21 -17.94 -17.41 9.13
N ASN A 22 -17.47 -17.92 7.99
CA ASN A 22 -17.37 -19.35 7.72
C ASN A 22 -16.36 -20.06 8.64
N GLU A 23 -15.23 -19.42 8.94
CA GLU A 23 -14.20 -19.95 9.82
C GLU A 23 -14.48 -19.65 11.31
N LYS A 24 -15.60 -18.96 11.61
CA LYS A 24 -16.01 -18.54 12.97
C LYS A 24 -14.91 -17.77 13.71
N LEU A 25 -14.18 -16.93 12.98
CA LEU A 25 -13.13 -16.08 13.53
C LEU A 25 -13.65 -14.65 13.68
N SER A 26 -13.22 -14.02 14.79
CA SER A 26 -13.49 -12.61 15.05
C SER A 26 -12.23 -11.95 15.61
N TYR A 27 -12.01 -10.71 15.24
CA TYR A 27 -10.86 -9.90 15.68
C TYR A 27 -11.37 -8.56 16.20
N SER A 28 -10.69 -8.03 17.22
CA SER A 28 -11.05 -6.74 17.82
C SER A 28 -10.79 -5.55 16.90
N SER A 29 -9.87 -5.71 15.94
CA SER A 29 -9.49 -4.72 14.97
C SER A 29 -8.75 -5.34 13.78
N GLU A 30 -8.61 -4.57 12.69
CA GLU A 30 -7.76 -4.97 11.55
C GLU A 30 -6.30 -5.19 11.97
N LYS A 31 -5.80 -4.39 12.91
CA LYS A 31 -4.46 -4.55 13.48
C LYS A 31 -4.29 -5.90 14.19
N ASP A 32 -5.26 -6.28 14.99
CA ASP A 32 -5.28 -7.58 15.68
C ASP A 32 -5.28 -8.73 14.67
N LEU A 33 -6.11 -8.65 13.62
CA LEU A 33 -6.12 -9.62 12.53
C LEU A 33 -4.73 -9.73 11.87
N PHE A 34 -4.11 -8.59 11.52
CA PHE A 34 -2.81 -8.59 10.83
C PHE A 34 -1.66 -9.13 11.69
N GLN A 35 -1.73 -8.98 12.99
CA GLN A 35 -0.76 -9.58 13.91
C GLN A 35 -0.92 -11.08 14.10
N ASN A 36 -1.94 -11.67 13.51
CA ASN A 36 -2.24 -13.10 13.54
C ASN A 36 -2.34 -13.73 12.14
N THR A 37 -1.87 -13.07 11.09
CA THR A 37 -1.97 -13.57 9.70
C THR A 37 -1.24 -14.88 9.47
N SER A 38 -0.21 -15.19 10.26
CA SER A 38 0.46 -16.50 10.23
C SER A 38 -0.40 -17.67 10.70
N LYS A 39 -1.52 -17.40 11.38
CA LYS A 39 -2.39 -18.40 12.02
C LYS A 39 -3.74 -18.56 11.31
N ILE A 40 -4.01 -17.80 10.28
CA ILE A 40 -5.28 -17.78 9.56
C ILE A 40 -5.14 -18.33 8.14
N SER A 41 -6.27 -18.66 7.52
CA SER A 41 -6.27 -19.15 6.15
C SER A 41 -5.72 -18.13 5.16
N ALA A 42 -5.11 -18.62 4.08
CA ALA A 42 -4.67 -17.76 2.97
C ALA A 42 -5.83 -16.94 2.39
N LYS A 43 -7.05 -17.47 2.44
CA LYS A 43 -8.26 -16.77 1.99
C LYS A 43 -8.51 -15.53 2.83
N ILE A 44 -8.47 -15.62 4.17
CA ILE A 44 -8.65 -14.47 5.05
C ILE A 44 -7.47 -13.51 4.88
N ARG A 45 -6.21 -13.98 4.93
CA ARG A 45 -5.03 -13.15 4.76
C ARG A 45 -5.09 -12.30 3.49
N ASN A 46 -5.34 -12.92 2.34
CA ASN A 46 -5.36 -12.22 1.06
C ASN A 46 -6.53 -11.23 0.96
N ASN A 47 -7.72 -11.60 1.43
CA ASN A 47 -8.88 -10.72 1.30
C ASN A 47 -8.87 -9.60 2.37
N ALA A 48 -8.42 -9.86 3.59
CA ALA A 48 -8.22 -8.81 4.61
C ALA A 48 -7.15 -7.81 4.18
N GLY A 49 -6.02 -8.32 3.68
CA GLY A 49 -4.97 -7.47 3.11
C GLY A 49 -5.49 -6.63 1.95
N GLY A 50 -6.20 -7.25 1.00
CA GLY A 50 -6.80 -6.55 -0.13
C GLY A 50 -7.78 -5.46 0.28
N ALA A 51 -8.67 -5.74 1.23
CA ALA A 51 -9.62 -4.76 1.75
C ALA A 51 -8.91 -3.56 2.40
N TRP A 52 -7.93 -3.82 3.27
CA TRP A 52 -7.20 -2.78 3.98
C TRP A 52 -6.29 -1.96 3.06
N ASN A 53 -5.50 -2.64 2.20
CA ASN A 53 -4.57 -1.98 1.29
C ASN A 53 -5.28 -0.99 0.37
N HIS A 54 -6.43 -1.37 -0.19
CA HIS A 54 -7.22 -0.49 -1.04
C HIS A 54 -7.86 0.65 -0.24
N ASN A 55 -8.38 0.39 0.98
CA ASN A 55 -8.88 1.44 1.86
C ASN A 55 -7.81 2.51 2.14
N PHE A 56 -6.59 2.07 2.42
CA PHE A 56 -5.45 2.97 2.63
C PHE A 56 -5.08 3.70 1.33
N PHE A 57 -5.02 2.99 0.20
CA PHE A 57 -4.65 3.54 -1.11
C PHE A 57 -5.55 4.71 -1.54
N TRP A 58 -6.86 4.61 -1.32
CA TRP A 58 -7.78 5.71 -1.66
C TRP A 58 -7.53 6.96 -0.82
N LYS A 59 -7.23 6.81 0.47
CA LYS A 59 -6.98 7.94 1.39
C LYS A 59 -5.72 8.72 1.05
N ILE A 60 -4.68 8.03 0.58
CA ILE A 60 -3.40 8.64 0.24
C ILE A 60 -3.35 9.21 -1.17
N MET A 61 -4.47 9.30 -1.86
CA MET A 61 -4.58 9.92 -3.17
C MET A 61 -5.60 11.06 -3.18
N LYS A 62 -5.31 12.10 -3.94
CA LYS A 62 -6.23 13.20 -4.22
C LYS A 62 -5.99 13.76 -5.64
N PRO A 63 -7.00 14.37 -6.28
CA PRO A 63 -6.78 15.06 -7.54
C PRO A 63 -5.76 16.20 -7.40
N SER A 64 -4.92 16.40 -8.40
CA SER A 64 -4.00 17.55 -8.51
C SER A 64 -3.09 17.72 -7.28
N ALA A 65 -2.37 16.66 -6.91
CA ALA A 65 -1.42 16.71 -5.81
C ALA A 65 -0.27 17.70 -6.06
N GLN A 66 0.15 18.37 -5.00
CA GLN A 66 1.36 19.18 -4.98
C GLN A 66 2.58 18.31 -4.65
N ALA A 67 3.78 18.85 -4.82
CA ALA A 67 5.00 18.22 -4.30
C ALA A 67 4.97 18.15 -2.76
N PRO A 68 5.68 17.19 -2.12
CA PRO A 68 5.82 17.19 -0.67
C PRO A 68 6.47 18.47 -0.18
N SER A 69 6.00 18.99 0.95
CA SER A 69 6.50 20.24 1.55
C SER A 69 6.56 20.14 3.07
N GLY A 70 7.19 21.11 3.73
CA GLY A 70 7.32 21.19 5.16
C GLY A 70 7.89 19.90 5.77
N LYS A 71 7.34 19.45 6.91
CA LYS A 71 7.86 18.30 7.65
C LYS A 71 7.98 17.02 6.82
N VAL A 72 7.14 16.83 5.79
CA VAL A 72 7.22 15.66 4.93
C VAL A 72 8.45 15.71 4.03
N ALA A 73 8.70 16.87 3.38
CA ALA A 73 9.89 17.08 2.56
C ALA A 73 11.16 16.96 3.41
N ASP A 74 11.18 17.55 4.62
CA ASP A 74 12.32 17.48 5.53
C ASP A 74 12.63 16.04 5.95
N ALA A 75 11.60 15.25 6.31
CA ALA A 75 11.77 13.85 6.67
C ALA A 75 12.28 13.01 5.50
N ILE A 76 11.75 13.22 4.30
CA ILE A 76 12.18 12.54 3.07
C ILE A 76 13.65 12.91 2.76
N ASN A 77 14.00 14.21 2.77
CA ASN A 77 15.35 14.67 2.50
C ASN A 77 16.35 14.12 3.53
N SER A 78 15.95 14.08 4.80
CA SER A 78 16.80 13.51 5.86
C SER A 78 17.04 12.01 5.68
N ALA A 79 16.02 11.26 5.23
CA ALA A 79 16.11 9.80 5.11
C ALA A 79 16.77 9.34 3.81
N PHE A 80 16.54 10.05 2.70
CA PHE A 80 16.92 9.62 1.35
C PHE A 80 17.85 10.59 0.62
N GLY A 81 18.14 11.74 1.23
CA GLY A 81 19.01 12.78 0.66
C GLY A 81 18.26 13.81 -0.20
N SER A 82 17.25 13.40 -0.96
CA SER A 82 16.36 14.31 -1.68
C SER A 82 15.02 13.64 -2.03
N VAL A 83 14.04 14.45 -2.41
CA VAL A 83 12.74 13.95 -2.90
C VAL A 83 12.92 13.15 -4.20
N GLU A 84 13.84 13.54 -5.05
CA GLU A 84 14.15 12.86 -6.31
C GLU A 84 14.69 11.45 -6.04
N LYS A 85 15.70 11.32 -5.18
CA LYS A 85 16.25 10.02 -4.78
C LYS A 85 15.20 9.13 -4.11
N PHE A 86 14.37 9.70 -3.24
CA PHE A 86 13.24 8.99 -2.66
C PHE A 86 12.33 8.41 -3.74
N LYS A 87 11.93 9.22 -4.74
CA LYS A 87 11.08 8.75 -5.84
C LYS A 87 11.76 7.68 -6.70
N GLU A 88 13.08 7.79 -6.91
CA GLU A 88 13.86 6.77 -7.62
C GLU A 88 13.85 5.43 -6.85
N GLU A 89 14.15 5.45 -5.55
CA GLU A 89 14.16 4.26 -4.70
C GLU A 89 12.75 3.62 -4.61
N PHE A 90 11.71 4.44 -4.44
CA PHE A 90 10.32 3.97 -4.42
C PHE A 90 9.90 3.35 -5.76
N THR A 91 10.30 3.98 -6.87
CA THR A 91 10.08 3.45 -8.22
C THR A 91 10.76 2.12 -8.38
N GLN A 92 12.02 2.00 -7.94
CA GLN A 92 12.77 0.74 -7.99
C GLN A 92 12.08 -0.37 -7.17
N ALA A 93 11.55 -0.06 -5.98
CA ALA A 93 10.79 -1.02 -5.19
C ALA A 93 9.52 -1.51 -5.91
N GLY A 94 8.79 -0.60 -6.57
CA GLY A 94 7.62 -0.94 -7.38
C GLY A 94 7.95 -1.74 -8.64
N MET A 95 9.04 -1.39 -9.33
CA MET A 95 9.49 -2.08 -10.56
C MET A 95 10.06 -3.47 -10.28
N SER A 96 10.83 -3.62 -9.21
CA SER A 96 11.46 -4.89 -8.84
C SER A 96 10.47 -5.89 -8.21
N ARG A 97 9.26 -5.47 -7.82
CA ARG A 97 8.23 -6.39 -7.33
C ARG A 97 7.80 -7.31 -8.46
N PHE A 98 8.32 -8.55 -8.42
CA PHE A 98 7.95 -9.59 -9.37
C PHE A 98 6.51 -10.05 -9.12
N GLY A 99 5.70 -10.06 -10.18
CA GLY A 99 4.28 -10.39 -10.09
C GLY A 99 3.45 -9.28 -9.43
N SER A 100 2.39 -9.69 -8.75
CA SER A 100 1.46 -8.78 -8.06
C SER A 100 1.97 -8.39 -6.69
N GLY A 101 1.68 -7.18 -6.27
CA GLY A 101 2.02 -6.70 -4.94
C GLY A 101 1.89 -5.20 -4.77
N TRP A 102 2.58 -4.67 -3.78
CA TRP A 102 2.50 -3.28 -3.37
C TRP A 102 3.91 -2.73 -3.08
N ALA A 103 4.17 -1.48 -3.46
CA ALA A 103 5.32 -0.72 -2.99
C ALA A 103 4.91 0.20 -1.85
N TRP A 104 5.78 0.36 -0.85
CA TRP A 104 5.47 1.06 0.40
C TRP A 104 6.56 2.04 0.79
N LEU A 105 6.13 3.18 1.37
CA LEU A 105 6.92 3.95 2.31
C LEU A 105 6.36 3.65 3.70
N VAL A 106 7.23 3.26 4.62
CA VAL A 106 6.84 2.98 6.02
C VAL A 106 7.69 3.79 6.99
N LYS A 107 7.16 4.03 8.19
CA LYS A 107 7.90 4.54 9.34
C LYS A 107 8.07 3.42 10.36
N ASP A 108 9.30 3.01 10.57
CA ASP A 108 9.69 1.96 11.52
C ASP A 108 10.70 2.49 12.52
N ASN A 109 10.34 2.47 13.83
CA ASN A 109 11.17 3.03 14.90
C ASN A 109 11.71 4.43 14.60
N GLY A 110 10.85 5.30 14.06
CA GLY A 110 11.18 6.69 13.71
C GLY A 110 11.96 6.87 12.41
N LYS A 111 12.33 5.80 11.71
CA LYS A 111 13.05 5.82 10.44
C LYS A 111 12.13 5.54 9.27
N LEU A 112 12.30 6.27 8.18
CA LEU A 112 11.61 6.00 6.93
C LEU A 112 12.33 4.88 6.17
N LYS A 113 11.53 3.94 5.64
CA LYS A 113 12.01 2.81 4.84
C LYS A 113 11.12 2.62 3.63
N ILE A 114 11.73 2.22 2.51
CA ILE A 114 11.03 1.81 1.30
C ILE A 114 11.15 0.30 1.14
N GLY A 115 10.10 -0.33 0.65
CA GLY A 115 10.12 -1.74 0.31
C GLY A 115 8.86 -2.15 -0.44
N SER A 116 8.72 -3.45 -0.66
CA SER A 116 7.55 -3.99 -1.34
C SER A 116 7.08 -5.29 -0.69
N THR A 117 5.80 -5.59 -0.83
CA THR A 117 5.19 -6.83 -0.34
C THR A 117 4.51 -7.58 -1.48
N PRO A 118 4.48 -8.93 -1.46
CA PRO A 118 3.81 -9.73 -2.48
C PRO A 118 2.29 -9.74 -2.27
N ASN A 119 1.56 -9.96 -3.34
CA ASN A 119 0.11 -10.15 -3.35
C ASN A 119 -0.64 -9.05 -2.57
N GLN A 120 -1.38 -9.42 -1.51
CA GLN A 120 -2.10 -8.47 -0.66
C GLN A 120 -1.48 -8.34 0.74
N ASP A 121 -0.25 -8.81 0.93
CA ASP A 121 0.47 -8.58 2.18
C ASP A 121 0.75 -7.09 2.38
N ASN A 122 0.82 -6.69 3.64
CA ASN A 122 1.14 -5.32 4.02
C ASN A 122 2.10 -5.26 5.22
N PRO A 123 2.72 -4.10 5.51
CA PRO A 123 3.71 -3.96 6.58
C PRO A 123 3.18 -4.18 8.00
N LEU A 124 1.87 -4.28 8.20
CA LEU A 124 1.24 -4.52 9.50
C LEU A 124 1.13 -6.01 9.83
N MET A 125 1.24 -6.89 8.83
CA MET A 125 1.11 -8.33 8.99
C MET A 125 2.32 -8.94 9.68
N ASP A 126 2.10 -9.90 10.60
CA ASP A 126 3.17 -10.63 11.28
C ASP A 126 4.08 -11.42 10.33
N VAL A 127 3.58 -11.81 9.18
CA VAL A 127 4.29 -12.52 8.11
C VAL A 127 5.09 -11.62 7.17
N SER A 128 4.91 -10.30 7.22
CA SER A 128 5.62 -9.37 6.34
C SER A 128 7.07 -9.20 6.77
N GLU A 129 8.01 -9.21 5.83
CA GLU A 129 9.41 -8.85 6.08
C GLU A 129 9.59 -7.34 6.26
N LEU A 130 8.83 -6.55 5.52
CA LEU A 130 8.78 -5.09 5.67
C LEU A 130 7.83 -4.75 6.83
N LYS A 131 8.35 -4.11 7.87
CA LYS A 131 7.60 -3.69 9.06
C LYS A 131 7.55 -2.18 9.17
N GLY A 132 6.50 -1.69 9.80
CA GLY A 132 6.34 -0.28 10.15
C GLY A 132 4.93 0.24 9.89
N THR A 133 4.71 1.50 10.28
CA THR A 133 3.47 2.22 9.99
C THR A 133 3.47 2.65 8.51
N PRO A 134 2.52 2.21 7.69
CA PRO A 134 2.42 2.64 6.30
C PRO A 134 2.16 4.15 6.18
N LEU A 135 2.93 4.81 5.33
CA LEU A 135 2.79 6.22 4.99
C LEU A 135 2.35 6.41 3.53
N LEU A 136 2.88 5.57 2.62
CA LEU A 136 2.44 5.49 1.23
C LEU A 136 2.31 4.03 0.82
N ALA A 137 1.38 3.78 -0.09
CA ALA A 137 1.19 2.51 -0.75
C ALA A 137 0.93 2.73 -2.24
N LEU A 138 1.57 1.95 -3.09
CA LEU A 138 1.30 1.93 -4.52
C LEU A 138 0.93 0.51 -4.93
N ASP A 139 -0.27 0.35 -5.46
CA ASP A 139 -0.73 -0.91 -6.05
C ASP A 139 0.02 -1.18 -7.36
N VAL A 140 0.81 -2.25 -7.40
CA VAL A 140 1.51 -2.70 -8.62
C VAL A 140 0.95 -4.00 -9.19
N TRP A 141 -0.26 -4.39 -8.75
CA TRP A 141 -1.07 -5.36 -9.46
C TRP A 141 -1.41 -4.87 -10.86
N GLU A 142 -1.43 -5.72 -11.85
CA GLU A 142 -1.75 -5.33 -13.23
C GLU A 142 -3.13 -4.68 -13.36
N HIS A 143 -4.11 -5.10 -12.56
CA HIS A 143 -5.44 -4.48 -12.55
C HIS A 143 -5.44 -2.98 -12.22
N ALA A 144 -4.41 -2.50 -11.51
CA ALA A 144 -4.30 -1.09 -11.14
C ALA A 144 -3.92 -0.19 -12.32
N TYR A 145 -3.20 -0.72 -13.32
CA TYR A 145 -2.62 0.13 -14.37
C TYR A 145 -2.82 -0.38 -15.80
N TYR A 146 -3.17 -1.66 -16.01
CA TYR A 146 -3.14 -2.26 -17.34
C TYR A 146 -4.08 -1.59 -18.35
N LEU A 147 -5.26 -1.15 -17.92
CA LEU A 147 -6.23 -0.48 -18.82
C LEU A 147 -5.69 0.80 -19.46
N LYS A 148 -4.79 1.52 -18.81
CA LYS A 148 -4.23 2.77 -19.31
C LYS A 148 -2.77 2.64 -19.77
N TYR A 149 -1.98 1.82 -19.08
CA TYR A 149 -0.53 1.77 -19.29
C TYR A 149 -0.05 0.43 -19.86
N GLN A 150 -0.90 -0.59 -19.98
CA GLN A 150 -0.59 -1.94 -20.38
C GLN A 150 0.62 -2.46 -19.59
N ASN A 151 1.67 -2.91 -20.25
CA ASN A 151 2.89 -3.43 -19.61
C ASN A 151 3.84 -2.34 -19.08
N LYS A 152 3.50 -1.05 -19.25
CA LYS A 152 4.39 0.06 -18.89
C LYS A 152 4.21 0.48 -17.44
N ARG A 153 4.57 -0.39 -16.48
CA ARG A 153 4.48 -0.10 -15.05
C ARG A 153 5.27 1.15 -14.66
N ASN A 154 6.41 1.41 -15.30
CA ASN A 154 7.22 2.60 -15.07
C ASN A 154 6.44 3.90 -15.35
N GLU A 155 5.67 3.96 -16.44
CA GLU A 155 4.85 5.14 -16.75
C GLU A 155 3.72 5.34 -15.72
N TYR A 156 3.12 4.25 -15.27
CA TYR A 156 2.12 4.28 -14.20
C TYR A 156 2.70 4.86 -12.90
N ILE A 157 3.85 4.35 -12.46
CA ILE A 157 4.52 4.82 -11.23
C ILE A 157 4.87 6.31 -11.36
N ALA A 158 5.43 6.73 -12.50
CA ALA A 158 5.79 8.13 -12.75
C ALA A 158 4.55 9.06 -12.70
N ASN A 159 3.42 8.62 -13.21
CA ASN A 159 2.19 9.41 -13.19
C ASN A 159 1.46 9.40 -11.84
N TRP A 160 1.66 8.36 -11.02
CA TRP A 160 1.00 8.25 -9.71
C TRP A 160 1.39 9.38 -8.74
N TRP A 161 2.61 9.90 -8.84
CA TRP A 161 3.07 11.04 -8.02
C TRP A 161 2.18 12.28 -8.14
N ASN A 162 1.46 12.44 -9.26
CA ASN A 162 0.56 13.57 -9.49
C ASN A 162 -0.75 13.48 -8.69
N VAL A 163 -0.99 12.38 -7.99
CA VAL A 163 -2.20 12.17 -7.19
C VAL A 163 -1.90 11.83 -5.73
N VAL A 164 -0.66 11.82 -5.29
CA VAL A 164 -0.29 11.52 -3.89
C VAL A 164 -0.79 12.61 -2.94
N ASN A 165 -1.55 12.21 -1.95
CA ASN A 165 -2.06 13.10 -0.90
C ASN A 165 -1.05 13.25 0.24
N TRP A 166 -0.12 14.16 0.10
CA TRP A 166 0.94 14.42 1.09
C TRP A 166 0.40 14.93 2.44
N ASP A 167 -0.83 15.47 2.48
CA ASP A 167 -1.46 15.88 3.74
C ASP A 167 -1.78 14.66 4.62
N GLU A 168 -2.20 13.53 4.01
CA GLU A 168 -2.40 12.28 4.76
C GLU A 168 -1.06 11.69 5.23
N VAL A 169 -0.03 11.74 4.41
CA VAL A 169 1.33 11.34 4.81
C VAL A 169 1.81 12.17 6.02
N ALA A 170 1.57 13.48 5.99
CA ALA A 170 1.92 14.39 7.08
C ALA A 170 1.24 14.06 8.41
N LYS A 171 0.01 13.54 8.39
CA LYS A 171 -0.72 13.16 9.62
C LYS A 171 -0.12 11.94 10.32
N ALA A 172 0.44 11.01 9.53
CA ALA A 172 1.01 9.76 10.05
C ALA A 172 2.53 9.83 10.32
N LEU A 173 3.18 10.92 9.87
CA LEU A 173 4.62 11.17 10.07
C LEU A 173 4.91 11.71 11.47
#